data_48d4bc522a41f09c6c45c877bdb1cb0b
#
_entry.id   48d4bc522a41f09c6c45c877bdb1cb0b
#
_cell.length_a   1.000
_cell.length_b   1.000
_cell.length_c   1.000
_cell.angle_alpha   90.00
_cell.angle_beta   90.00
_cell.angle_gamma   90.00
#
_symmetry.space_group_name_H-M   'P 1'
#
loop_
_entity.id
_entity.type
_entity.pdbx_description
1 polymer ?
#
loop_
_entity_poly.entity_id
_entity_poly.type
_entity_poly.pdbx_seq_one_letter_code
_entity_poly.pdbx_strand_id
1 'polypeptide(L)'
;NGYLIAVIGISGSPDEVRKFAYLAEKITRLLIREQELNAASRTLSEKRTYLVSYLLSGTGTSNGTCEFESFPDKIADLNYIHDLLDEFEINIEKKKRVLIIRMLSDHSTITISSAEEKILRMFTEHSIHLYKFQYPHEYAAIIDSSFPLEELESFCLSLSDSIQMGIGRPAELFKLSTSYDTARIALNSL
;
A
#
# COMPACT_ATOMS: atom_id res chain seq x y z
N ASN A 1 -3.74 15.59 31.46
CA ASN A 1 -2.44 16.25 31.27
C ASN A 1 -2.42 16.81 29.84
N GLY A 2 -2.66 18.15 29.72
CA GLY A 2 -2.55 18.84 28.42
C GLY A 2 -1.10 19.24 28.19
N TYR A 3 -0.52 18.84 27.08
CA TYR A 3 0.76 19.35 26.61
C TYR A 3 0.56 20.60 25.77
N LEU A 4 1.38 21.62 25.99
CA LEU A 4 1.40 22.83 25.15
C LEU A 4 2.02 22.44 23.80
N ILE A 5 1.20 22.48 22.73
CA ILE A 5 1.64 22.08 21.37
C ILE A 5 2.10 23.32 20.59
N ALA A 6 1.40 24.43 20.71
CA ALA A 6 1.71 25.67 19.99
C ALA A 6 1.16 26.90 20.72
N VAL A 7 1.77 28.05 20.48
CA VAL A 7 1.28 29.35 20.93
C VAL A 7 1.10 30.25 19.70
N ILE A 8 -0.09 30.81 19.54
CA ILE A 8 -0.41 31.74 18.45
C ILE A 8 -0.62 33.12 19.06
N GLY A 9 0.20 34.08 18.66
CA GLY A 9 0.06 35.47 19.04
C GLY A 9 -0.70 36.25 17.97
N ILE A 10 -1.74 37.01 18.37
CA ILE A 10 -2.46 37.93 17.50
C ILE A 10 -2.45 39.32 18.17
N SER A 11 -1.99 40.32 17.44
CA SER A 11 -1.94 41.72 17.91
C SER A 11 -3.07 42.54 17.31
N GLY A 12 -3.69 43.42 18.11
CA GLY A 12 -4.78 44.28 17.70
C GLY A 12 -5.65 44.74 18.86
N SER A 13 -6.76 45.42 18.60
CA SER A 13 -7.70 45.81 19.66
C SER A 13 -8.42 44.53 20.21
N PRO A 14 -8.69 44.44 21.52
CA PRO A 14 -9.23 43.22 22.13
C PRO A 14 -10.55 42.71 21.50
N ASP A 15 -11.42 43.63 21.08
CA ASP A 15 -12.74 43.30 20.52
C ASP A 15 -12.65 42.76 19.09
N GLU A 16 -11.72 43.27 18.30
CA GLU A 16 -11.47 42.78 16.93
C GLU A 16 -10.70 41.46 16.95
N VAL A 17 -9.69 41.37 17.81
CA VAL A 17 -8.80 40.20 17.88
C VAL A 17 -9.52 38.95 18.40
N ARG A 18 -10.49 39.08 19.30
CA ARG A 18 -11.18 37.96 19.93
C ARG A 18 -11.83 37.01 18.92
N LYS A 19 -12.46 37.52 17.87
CA LYS A 19 -13.11 36.72 16.82
C LYS A 19 -12.08 35.98 15.97
N PHE A 20 -10.98 36.66 15.64
CA PHE A 20 -9.89 36.06 14.84
C PHE A 20 -9.06 35.07 15.66
N ALA A 21 -8.86 35.30 16.95
CA ALA A 21 -8.19 34.36 17.84
C ALA A 21 -8.92 33.00 17.91
N TYR A 22 -10.23 33.03 18.06
CA TYR A 22 -11.05 31.80 18.05
C TYR A 22 -10.99 31.07 16.72
N LEU A 23 -11.02 31.79 15.60
CA LEU A 23 -10.91 31.20 14.27
C LEU A 23 -9.52 30.59 14.05
N ALA A 24 -8.46 31.32 14.42
CA ALA A 24 -7.08 30.85 14.34
C ALA A 24 -6.85 29.58 15.18
N GLU A 25 -7.38 29.55 16.40
CA GLU A 25 -7.31 28.34 17.25
C GLU A 25 -7.98 27.15 16.57
N LYS A 26 -9.20 27.33 16.02
CA LYS A 26 -9.91 26.25 15.32
C LYS A 26 -9.15 25.75 14.10
N ILE A 27 -8.66 26.65 13.25
CA ILE A 27 -7.89 26.30 12.06
C ILE A 27 -6.62 25.53 12.45
N THR A 28 -5.87 26.03 13.43
CA THR A 28 -4.64 25.36 13.90
C THR A 28 -4.93 23.97 14.45
N ARG A 29 -6.00 23.81 15.23
CA ARG A 29 -6.42 22.51 15.76
C ARG A 29 -6.78 21.52 14.65
N LEU A 30 -7.45 21.99 13.59
CA LEU A 30 -7.75 21.17 12.42
C LEU A 30 -6.49 20.77 11.65
N LEU A 31 -5.55 21.70 11.44
CA LEU A 31 -4.28 21.42 10.75
C LEU A 31 -3.41 20.40 11.53
N ILE A 32 -3.33 20.52 12.85
CA ILE A 32 -2.60 19.55 13.70
C ILE A 32 -3.23 18.17 13.56
N ARG A 33 -4.56 18.09 13.67
CA ARG A 33 -5.26 16.81 13.52
C ARG A 33 -5.08 16.18 12.14
N GLU A 34 -5.09 16.99 11.09
CA GLU A 34 -4.83 16.54 9.73
C GLU A 34 -3.39 16.00 9.59
N GLN A 35 -2.41 16.68 10.16
CA GLN A 35 -1.02 16.22 10.17
C GLN A 35 -0.84 14.89 10.94
N GLU A 36 -1.50 14.74 12.09
CA GLU A 36 -1.47 13.48 12.85
C GLU A 36 -2.09 12.31 12.06
N LEU A 37 -3.22 12.52 11.41
CA LEU A 37 -3.87 11.53 10.56
C LEU A 37 -3.01 11.16 9.34
N ASN A 38 -2.39 12.14 8.71
CA ASN A 38 -1.50 11.92 7.57
C ASN A 38 -0.22 11.18 7.99
N ALA A 39 0.35 11.48 9.15
CA ALA A 39 1.51 10.77 9.68
C ALA A 39 1.17 9.31 9.98
N ALA A 40 0.04 9.04 10.64
CA ALA A 40 -0.42 7.69 10.92
C ALA A 40 -0.68 6.89 9.63
N SER A 41 -1.31 7.51 8.63
CA SER A 41 -1.57 6.89 7.32
C SER A 41 -0.28 6.57 6.57
N ARG A 42 0.72 7.46 6.60
CA ARG A 42 2.05 7.21 6.00
C ARG A 42 2.74 6.02 6.66
N THR A 43 2.77 5.98 7.98
CA THR A 43 3.37 4.87 8.73
C THR A 43 2.72 3.53 8.37
N LEU A 44 1.40 3.48 8.24
CA LEU A 44 0.69 2.27 7.85
C LEU A 44 1.02 1.84 6.41
N SER A 45 1.12 2.79 5.48
CA SER A 45 1.51 2.53 4.10
C SER A 45 2.95 2.02 3.99
N GLU A 46 3.87 2.59 4.77
CA GLU A 46 5.27 2.16 4.83
C GLU A 46 5.39 0.74 5.39
N LYS A 47 4.71 0.43 6.49
CA LYS A 47 4.64 -0.91 7.08
C LYS A 47 4.12 -1.94 6.08
N ARG A 48 3.05 -1.62 5.38
CA ARG A 48 2.46 -2.47 4.34
C ARG A 48 3.44 -2.73 3.21
N THR A 49 4.06 -1.68 2.67
CA THR A 49 5.04 -1.78 1.59
C THR A 49 6.25 -2.61 2.00
N TYR A 50 6.73 -2.44 3.24
CA TYR A 50 7.81 -3.24 3.81
C TYR A 50 7.42 -4.72 3.88
N LEU A 51 6.27 -5.05 4.49
CA LEU A 51 5.78 -6.42 4.63
C LEU A 51 5.62 -7.10 3.26
N VAL A 52 4.96 -6.44 2.31
CA VAL A 52 4.78 -6.97 0.95
C VAL A 52 6.13 -7.18 0.27
N SER A 53 7.05 -6.25 0.39
CA SER A 53 8.40 -6.38 -0.19
C SER A 53 9.16 -7.55 0.39
N TYR A 54 9.11 -7.75 1.72
CA TYR A 54 9.73 -8.87 2.40
C TYR A 54 9.16 -10.21 1.91
N LEU A 55 7.83 -10.35 1.86
CA LEU A 55 7.16 -11.57 1.43
C LEU A 55 7.42 -11.92 -0.05
N LEU A 56 7.59 -10.92 -0.91
CA LEU A 56 7.85 -11.12 -2.35
C LEU A 56 9.31 -11.38 -2.67
N SER A 57 10.27 -10.84 -1.89
CA SER A 57 11.71 -11.01 -2.15
C SER A 57 12.23 -12.41 -1.83
N GLY A 58 11.49 -13.19 -1.04
CA GLY A 58 11.90 -14.54 -0.62
C GLY A 58 13.07 -14.53 0.37
N THR A 59 12.91 -15.17 1.50
CA THR A 59 13.91 -15.26 2.58
C THR A 59 15.07 -16.20 2.25
N GLY A 60 15.62 -16.20 1.02
CA GLY A 60 16.66 -17.18 0.76
C GLY A 60 17.47 -17.12 -0.54
N THR A 61 17.15 -16.29 -1.49
CA THR A 61 17.94 -16.23 -2.73
C THR A 61 18.31 -14.82 -3.10
N SER A 62 19.53 -14.44 -2.74
CA SER A 62 20.26 -13.31 -3.28
C SER A 62 20.56 -13.55 -4.76
N ASN A 63 19.67 -13.24 -5.67
CA ASN A 63 19.98 -13.01 -7.10
C ASN A 63 18.84 -12.22 -7.73
N GLY A 64 18.73 -10.97 -7.39
CA GLY A 64 17.83 -10.03 -8.05
C GLY A 64 18.12 -8.63 -7.52
N THR A 65 18.67 -7.80 -8.37
CA THR A 65 19.00 -6.39 -8.16
C THR A 65 17.80 -5.59 -7.64
N CYS A 66 17.55 -5.67 -6.37
CA CYS A 66 16.85 -4.63 -5.61
C CYS A 66 17.90 -4.04 -4.68
N GLU A 67 18.47 -2.91 -5.08
CA GLU A 67 19.24 -2.03 -4.21
C GLU A 67 18.32 -1.55 -3.06
N PHE A 68 18.14 -2.41 -2.07
CA PHE A 68 17.66 -2.01 -0.76
C PHE A 68 18.82 -2.20 0.20
N GLU A 69 19.30 -1.09 0.72
CA GLU A 69 20.40 -1.01 1.67
C GLU A 69 20.26 -2.03 2.79
N SER A 70 21.36 -2.69 3.09
CA SER A 70 21.61 -3.70 4.11
C SER A 70 20.78 -3.52 5.39
N PHE A 71 19.82 -4.43 5.62
CA PHE A 71 19.13 -4.55 6.91
C PHE A 71 20.03 -5.28 7.91
N PRO A 72 20.29 -4.71 9.09
CA PRO A 72 20.97 -5.41 10.17
C PRO A 72 19.99 -6.31 10.93
N ASP A 73 20.41 -7.54 11.23
CA ASP A 73 19.80 -8.55 12.10
C ASP A 73 18.53 -9.27 11.61
N LYS A 74 18.74 -10.40 10.93
CA LYS A 74 17.69 -11.32 10.45
C LYS A 74 16.71 -11.85 11.51
N ILE A 75 17.05 -11.84 12.79
CA ILE A 75 16.20 -12.33 13.89
C ILE A 75 15.24 -11.23 14.37
N ALA A 76 15.71 -10.00 14.45
CA ALA A 76 14.85 -8.84 14.79
C ALA A 76 13.79 -8.61 13.69
N ASP A 77 14.14 -8.86 12.44
CA ASP A 77 13.23 -8.75 11.31
C ASP A 77 12.08 -9.77 11.36
N LEU A 78 12.33 -11.02 11.76
CA LEU A 78 11.29 -12.04 11.83
C LEU A 78 10.22 -11.73 12.88
N ASN A 79 10.60 -11.25 14.05
CA ASN A 79 9.65 -10.84 15.09
C ASN A 79 8.82 -9.66 14.61
N TYR A 80 9.47 -8.68 13.99
CA TYR A 80 8.77 -7.53 13.43
C TYR A 80 7.79 -7.92 12.30
N ILE A 81 8.17 -8.88 11.44
CA ILE A 81 7.28 -9.41 10.42
C ILE A 81 6.06 -10.10 11.04
N HIS A 82 6.25 -10.89 12.11
CA HIS A 82 5.12 -11.50 12.82
C HIS A 82 4.19 -10.45 13.44
N ASP A 83 4.73 -9.41 14.08
CA ASP A 83 3.94 -8.30 14.61
C ASP A 83 3.14 -7.60 13.51
N LEU A 84 3.73 -7.41 12.31
CA LEU A 84 3.03 -6.84 11.18
C LEU A 84 1.94 -7.76 10.62
N LEU A 85 2.18 -9.07 10.57
CA LEU A 85 1.16 -10.03 10.12
C LEU A 85 -0.05 -10.03 11.05
N ASP A 86 0.20 -9.92 12.37
CA ASP A 86 -0.87 -9.80 13.36
C ASP A 86 -1.59 -8.45 13.25
N GLU A 87 -0.86 -7.33 13.08
CA GLU A 87 -1.43 -5.99 12.89
C GLU A 87 -2.35 -5.91 11.65
N PHE A 88 -1.98 -6.60 10.57
CA PHE A 88 -2.77 -6.67 9.34
C PHE A 88 -3.77 -7.85 9.31
N GLU A 89 -3.90 -8.61 10.41
CA GLU A 89 -4.81 -9.76 10.54
C GLU A 89 -4.61 -10.83 9.45
N ILE A 90 -3.35 -11.09 9.06
CA ILE A 90 -3.03 -12.01 7.97
C ILE A 90 -3.01 -13.45 8.45
N ASN A 91 -3.88 -14.28 7.91
CA ASN A 91 -3.87 -15.70 8.17
C ASN A 91 -2.70 -16.38 7.45
N ILE A 92 -1.73 -16.91 8.24
CA ILE A 92 -0.49 -17.53 7.77
C ILE A 92 -0.75 -18.92 7.18
N GLU A 93 -1.78 -19.63 7.67
CA GLU A 93 -2.06 -21.02 7.25
C GLU A 93 -2.70 -21.10 5.86
N LYS A 94 -3.39 -20.03 5.45
CA LYS A 94 -4.01 -19.99 4.14
C LYS A 94 -2.99 -19.71 3.04
N LYS A 95 -3.05 -20.52 1.99
CA LYS A 95 -2.30 -20.24 0.76
C LYS A 95 -2.74 -18.91 0.16
N LYS A 96 -1.77 -18.18 -0.34
CA LYS A 96 -1.95 -16.88 -1.00
C LYS A 96 -1.50 -16.95 -2.45
N ARG A 97 -1.86 -15.94 -3.23
CA ARG A 97 -1.38 -15.71 -4.60
C ARG A 97 -0.89 -14.28 -4.72
N VAL A 98 0.04 -14.07 -5.63
CA VAL A 98 0.44 -12.73 -6.03
C VAL A 98 -0.34 -12.32 -7.26
N LEU A 99 -0.89 -11.12 -7.21
CA LEU A 99 -1.53 -10.43 -8.31
C LEU A 99 -0.65 -9.26 -8.71
N ILE A 100 -0.26 -9.18 -9.98
CA ILE A 100 0.45 -8.03 -10.54
C ILE A 100 -0.48 -7.34 -11.53
N ILE A 101 -0.65 -6.03 -11.35
CA ILE A 101 -1.43 -5.19 -12.26
C ILE A 101 -0.48 -4.15 -12.83
N ARG A 102 -0.28 -4.14 -14.13
CA ARG A 102 0.52 -3.17 -14.88
C ARG A 102 -0.40 -2.20 -15.58
N MET A 103 -0.22 -0.92 -15.34
CA MET A 103 -0.90 0.14 -16.10
C MET A 103 -0.11 0.40 -17.38
N LEU A 104 -0.82 0.46 -18.52
CA LEU A 104 -0.20 0.70 -19.82
C LEU A 104 0.14 2.19 -19.96
N SER A 105 1.39 2.49 -20.30
CA SER A 105 1.95 3.85 -20.32
C SER A 105 1.57 4.68 -21.55
N ASP A 106 0.90 4.08 -22.53
CA ASP A 106 0.54 4.77 -23.80
C ASP A 106 -0.66 5.72 -23.66
N HIS A 107 -1.20 5.84 -22.44
CA HIS A 107 -2.36 6.67 -22.15
C HIS A 107 -2.00 7.99 -21.49
N SER A 108 -2.91 8.97 -21.63
CA SER A 108 -2.77 10.27 -20.98
C SER A 108 -2.71 10.12 -19.45
N THR A 109 -2.09 11.08 -18.76
CA THR A 109 -2.01 11.11 -17.28
C THR A 109 -3.39 10.96 -16.61
N ILE A 110 -4.45 11.47 -17.25
CA ILE A 110 -5.84 11.38 -16.76
C ILE A 110 -6.34 9.93 -16.79
N THR A 111 -6.02 9.18 -17.84
CA THR A 111 -6.42 7.77 -17.99
C THR A 111 -5.70 6.89 -16.97
N ILE A 112 -4.41 7.14 -16.73
CA ILE A 112 -3.63 6.43 -15.72
C ILE A 112 -4.20 6.68 -14.32
N SER A 113 -4.51 7.92 -13.96
CA SER A 113 -5.11 8.26 -12.67
C SER A 113 -6.48 7.62 -12.46
N SER A 114 -7.29 7.53 -13.53
CA SER A 114 -8.60 6.86 -13.47
C SER A 114 -8.46 5.34 -13.30
N ALA A 115 -7.48 4.71 -13.97
CA ALA A 115 -7.20 3.28 -13.80
C ALA A 115 -6.69 2.99 -12.38
N GLU A 116 -5.81 3.82 -11.86
CA GLU A 116 -5.30 3.72 -10.50
C GLU A 116 -6.42 3.81 -9.45
N GLU A 117 -7.31 4.78 -9.58
CA GLU A 117 -8.47 4.92 -8.69
C GLU A 117 -9.34 3.66 -8.68
N LYS A 118 -9.60 3.08 -9.86
CA LYS A 118 -10.39 1.84 -9.99
C LYS A 118 -9.67 0.63 -9.38
N ILE A 119 -8.34 0.53 -9.53
CA ILE A 119 -7.53 -0.52 -8.90
C ILE A 119 -7.60 -0.42 -7.37
N LEU A 120 -7.38 0.77 -6.82
CA LEU A 120 -7.42 0.98 -5.38
C LEU A 120 -8.83 0.78 -4.80
N ARG A 121 -9.85 1.14 -5.55
CA ARG A 121 -11.25 0.87 -5.20
C ARG A 121 -11.53 -0.63 -5.16
N MET A 122 -11.11 -1.39 -6.16
CA MET A 122 -11.22 -2.86 -6.19
C MET A 122 -10.49 -3.48 -4.98
N PHE A 123 -9.28 -3.01 -4.64
CA PHE A 123 -8.58 -3.49 -3.45
C PHE A 123 -9.39 -3.23 -2.17
N THR A 124 -10.02 -2.07 -2.06
CA THR A 124 -10.87 -1.72 -0.91
C THR A 124 -12.14 -2.57 -0.83
N GLU A 125 -12.86 -2.71 -1.96
CA GLU A 125 -14.10 -3.48 -2.05
C GLU A 125 -13.91 -4.96 -1.69
N HIS A 126 -12.74 -5.53 -2.05
CA HIS A 126 -12.42 -6.93 -1.78
C HIS A 126 -11.50 -7.14 -0.56
N SER A 127 -11.31 -6.12 0.26
CA SER A 127 -10.47 -6.18 1.47
C SER A 127 -9.04 -6.68 1.18
N ILE A 128 -8.48 -6.29 0.04
CA ILE A 128 -7.09 -6.58 -0.32
C ILE A 128 -6.21 -5.55 0.39
N HIS A 129 -5.69 -5.90 1.55
CA HIS A 129 -4.92 -4.98 2.39
C HIS A 129 -3.42 -5.00 2.09
N LEU A 130 -2.90 -6.13 1.59
CA LEU A 130 -1.48 -6.29 1.29
C LEU A 130 -1.19 -6.02 -0.17
N TYR A 131 -0.80 -4.79 -0.48
CA TYR A 131 -0.35 -4.40 -1.81
C TYR A 131 0.72 -3.31 -1.73
N LYS A 132 1.53 -3.20 -2.77
CA LYS A 132 2.49 -2.11 -2.95
C LYS A 132 2.48 -1.61 -4.39
N PHE A 133 2.77 -0.33 -4.54
CA PHE A 133 3.09 0.25 -5.84
C PHE A 133 4.55 -0.02 -6.19
N GLN A 134 4.81 -0.40 -7.44
CA GLN A 134 6.14 -0.58 -8.01
C GLN A 134 6.29 0.39 -9.19
N TYR A 135 7.28 1.27 -9.07
CA TYR A 135 7.60 2.18 -10.18
C TYR A 135 7.99 1.38 -11.44
N PRO A 136 7.60 1.79 -12.67
CA PRO A 136 6.88 3.04 -12.94
C PRO A 136 5.36 2.96 -12.84
N HIS A 137 4.70 1.82 -13.08
CA HIS A 137 3.24 1.75 -13.22
C HIS A 137 2.67 0.38 -12.85
N GLU A 138 3.22 -0.30 -11.84
CA GLU A 138 2.75 -1.62 -11.43
C GLU A 138 2.24 -1.61 -9.98
N TYR A 139 1.19 -2.40 -9.72
CA TYR A 139 0.78 -2.80 -8.39
C TYR A 139 1.08 -4.28 -8.19
N ALA A 140 1.67 -4.64 -7.07
CA ALA A 140 1.78 -6.02 -6.62
C ALA A 140 0.92 -6.19 -5.37
N ALA A 141 -0.04 -7.09 -5.41
CA ALA A 141 -0.94 -7.39 -4.31
C ALA A 141 -0.88 -8.87 -3.92
N ILE A 142 -1.14 -9.15 -2.65
CA ILE A 142 -1.23 -10.50 -2.11
C ILE A 142 -2.70 -10.78 -1.81
N ILE A 143 -3.26 -11.79 -2.45
CA ILE A 143 -4.66 -12.20 -2.33
C ILE A 143 -4.77 -13.62 -1.80
N ASP A 144 -5.89 -13.98 -1.20
CA ASP A 144 -6.18 -15.35 -0.81
C ASP A 144 -6.27 -16.26 -2.03
N SER A 145 -5.78 -17.50 -1.93
CA SER A 145 -5.88 -18.47 -3.03
C SER A 145 -7.32 -18.83 -3.38
N SER A 146 -8.26 -18.61 -2.46
CA SER A 146 -9.69 -18.81 -2.64
C SER A 146 -10.41 -17.63 -3.29
N PHE A 147 -9.69 -16.54 -3.59
CA PHE A 147 -10.28 -15.38 -4.24
C PHE A 147 -10.86 -15.78 -5.61
N PRO A 148 -12.11 -15.36 -5.94
CA PRO A 148 -12.76 -15.71 -7.21
C PRO A 148 -12.00 -15.09 -8.39
N LEU A 149 -11.40 -15.94 -9.23
CA LEU A 149 -10.62 -15.46 -10.39
C LEU A 149 -11.51 -14.81 -11.45
N GLU A 150 -12.77 -15.21 -11.53
CA GLU A 150 -13.78 -14.65 -12.45
C GLU A 150 -14.04 -13.15 -12.19
N GLU A 151 -13.95 -12.72 -10.93
CA GLU A 151 -14.06 -11.30 -10.57
C GLU A 151 -12.85 -10.50 -11.05
N LEU A 152 -11.63 -11.07 -10.92
CA LEU A 152 -10.41 -10.46 -11.44
C LEU A 152 -10.42 -10.40 -12.98
N GLU A 153 -10.89 -11.45 -13.63
CA GLU A 153 -11.03 -11.48 -15.08
C GLU A 153 -12.02 -10.42 -15.56
N SER A 154 -13.19 -10.33 -14.93
CA SER A 154 -14.21 -9.32 -15.23
C SER A 154 -13.67 -7.90 -15.02
N PHE A 155 -12.92 -7.69 -13.93
CA PHE A 155 -12.26 -6.42 -13.67
C PHE A 155 -11.22 -6.08 -14.74
N CYS A 156 -10.36 -7.05 -15.10
CA CYS A 156 -9.35 -6.87 -16.15
C CYS A 156 -10.00 -6.52 -17.50
N LEU A 157 -11.05 -7.23 -17.88
CA LEU A 157 -11.80 -6.98 -19.12
C LEU A 157 -12.43 -5.57 -19.12
N SER A 158 -12.90 -5.08 -17.98
CA SER A 158 -13.48 -3.73 -17.88
C SER A 158 -12.45 -2.61 -18.08
N LEU A 159 -11.16 -2.92 -18.00
CA LEU A 159 -10.02 -2.01 -18.11
C LEU A 159 -8.98 -2.48 -19.14
N SER A 160 -9.36 -3.39 -20.06
CA SER A 160 -8.44 -4.08 -20.97
C SER A 160 -7.51 -3.14 -21.74
N ASP A 161 -8.00 -1.93 -22.09
CA ASP A 161 -7.20 -0.93 -22.80
C ASP A 161 -6.18 -0.19 -21.91
N SER A 162 -6.32 -0.30 -20.57
CA SER A 162 -5.55 0.50 -19.63
C SER A 162 -4.64 -0.32 -18.73
N ILE A 163 -4.92 -1.62 -18.56
CA ILE A 163 -4.16 -2.49 -17.65
C ILE A 163 -3.89 -3.86 -18.26
N GLN A 164 -2.82 -4.47 -17.79
CA GLN A 164 -2.52 -5.89 -17.92
C GLN A 164 -2.43 -6.52 -16.55
N MET A 165 -2.82 -7.79 -16.41
CA MET A 165 -2.85 -8.49 -15.14
C MET A 165 -2.18 -9.84 -15.24
N GLY A 166 -1.30 -10.13 -14.26
CA GLY A 166 -0.66 -11.43 -14.09
C GLY A 166 -1.01 -12.03 -12.73
N ILE A 167 -1.42 -13.29 -12.68
CA ILE A 167 -1.80 -13.99 -11.47
C ILE A 167 -0.86 -15.16 -11.23
N GLY A 168 -0.25 -15.20 -10.05
CA GLY A 168 0.67 -16.25 -9.63
C GLY A 168 -0.03 -17.53 -9.15
N ARG A 169 0.73 -18.61 -9.10
CA ARG A 169 0.26 -19.87 -8.51
C ARG A 169 0.08 -19.73 -6.99
N PRO A 170 -0.84 -20.52 -6.37
CA PRO A 170 -0.98 -20.56 -4.93
C PRO A 170 0.32 -21.00 -4.25
N ALA A 171 0.73 -20.27 -3.22
CA ALA A 171 1.92 -20.56 -2.43
C ALA A 171 1.65 -20.33 -0.93
N GLU A 172 2.48 -20.91 -0.08
CA GLU A 172 2.53 -20.57 1.33
C GLU A 172 3.03 -19.14 1.50
N LEU A 173 2.63 -18.45 2.56
CA LEU A 173 2.91 -17.03 2.75
C LEU A 173 4.40 -16.67 2.62
N PHE A 174 5.28 -17.47 3.24
CA PHE A 174 6.74 -17.24 3.18
C PHE A 174 7.43 -17.77 1.90
N LYS A 175 6.66 -18.34 0.96
CA LYS A 175 7.12 -18.79 -0.36
C LYS A 175 6.48 -17.99 -1.50
N LEU A 176 5.99 -16.81 -1.21
CA LEU A 176 5.30 -15.96 -2.19
C LEU A 176 6.19 -15.45 -3.34
N SER A 177 7.52 -15.51 -3.17
CA SER A 177 8.45 -15.25 -4.30
C SER A 177 8.16 -16.15 -5.50
N THR A 178 7.85 -17.43 -5.29
CA THR A 178 7.49 -18.36 -6.39
C THR A 178 6.17 -17.99 -7.05
N SER A 179 5.21 -17.48 -6.28
CA SER A 179 3.95 -16.96 -6.81
C SER A 179 4.19 -15.66 -7.60
N TYR A 180 5.06 -14.79 -7.11
CA TYR A 180 5.46 -13.56 -7.78
C TYR A 180 6.12 -13.84 -9.14
N ASP A 181 7.07 -14.79 -9.19
CA ASP A 181 7.74 -15.18 -10.43
C ASP A 181 6.75 -15.71 -11.47
N THR A 182 5.80 -16.55 -11.04
CA THR A 182 4.77 -17.08 -11.96
C THR A 182 3.79 -16.00 -12.41
N ALA A 183 3.45 -15.02 -11.55
CA ALA A 183 2.63 -13.87 -11.93
C ALA A 183 3.36 -12.99 -12.99
N ARG A 184 4.68 -12.79 -12.83
CA ARG A 184 5.48 -12.05 -13.81
C ARG A 184 5.60 -12.76 -15.15
N ILE A 185 5.75 -14.08 -15.13
CA ILE A 185 5.74 -14.88 -16.38
C ILE A 185 4.40 -14.73 -17.07
N ALA A 186 3.29 -14.87 -16.35
CA ALA A 186 1.95 -14.70 -16.92
C ALA A 186 1.75 -13.31 -17.53
N LEU A 187 2.17 -12.26 -16.81
CA LEU A 187 2.07 -10.88 -17.27
C LEU A 187 2.88 -10.60 -18.55
N ASN A 188 4.05 -11.23 -18.67
CA ASN A 188 4.94 -11.03 -19.83
C ASN A 188 4.62 -11.95 -21.02
N SER A 189 3.65 -12.85 -20.88
CA SER A 189 3.19 -13.75 -21.94
C SER A 189 2.03 -13.17 -22.76
N LEU A 190 1.52 -12.02 -22.33
CA LEU A 190 0.47 -11.24 -23.00
C LEU A 190 1.08 -10.28 -24.02
#